data_2e35f506c57f78ae1ceb7445846c9c49
#
_entry.id   2e35f506c57f78ae1ceb7445846c9c49
#
_cell.length_a   1.000
_cell.length_b   1.000
_cell.length_c   1.000
_cell.angle_alpha   90.00
_cell.angle_beta   90.00
_cell.angle_gamma   90.00
#
_symmetry.space_group_name_H-M   'P 1'
#
loop_
_entity.id
_entity.type
_entity.pdbx_description
1 polymer ?
#
loop_
_entity_poly.entity_id
_entity_poly.type
_entity_poly.pdbx_seq_one_letter_code
_entity_poly.pdbx_strand_id
1 'polypeptide(L)'
;VNRYIRKGKTDAAQEVLDTIQDKTDLISTLPDKLMLQVSIYMQQQKAELAALELEKALFKEITRVQMLLTKLIDAELASGNTESACKIAEKSSSMVDVFDMWEYNRYIASYQILEQKQNADATLHLLEQMLEALTTHWSLTDSVLYHRMAPETKAIQSHELIPVLLNGLETDPQCAYLREHPNFREIIDKYKNK
;
A
#
# COMPACT_ATOMS: atom_id res chain seq x y z
N VAL A 1 -30.17 -12.00 -0.03
CA VAL A 1 -29.26 -12.08 -1.20
C VAL A 1 -29.07 -13.53 -1.61
N ASN A 2 -28.41 -14.40 -0.82
CA ASN A 2 -28.05 -15.79 -1.17
C ASN A 2 -29.24 -16.62 -1.70
N ARG A 3 -30.47 -16.45 -1.13
CA ARG A 3 -31.66 -17.14 -1.60
C ARG A 3 -32.05 -16.74 -3.03
N TYR A 4 -31.88 -15.47 -3.39
CA TYR A 4 -32.14 -14.96 -4.74
C TYR A 4 -31.07 -15.44 -5.72
N ILE A 5 -29.79 -15.41 -5.32
CA ILE A 5 -28.69 -15.93 -6.12
C ILE A 5 -28.91 -17.39 -6.50
N ARG A 6 -29.22 -18.27 -5.53
CA ARG A 6 -29.51 -19.69 -5.77
C ARG A 6 -30.69 -19.96 -6.71
N LYS A 7 -31.61 -19.01 -6.85
CA LYS A 7 -32.77 -19.08 -7.75
C LYS A 7 -32.53 -18.41 -9.11
N GLY A 8 -31.32 -17.92 -9.37
CA GLY A 8 -30.98 -17.20 -10.59
C GLY A 8 -31.64 -15.82 -10.72
N LYS A 9 -32.25 -15.28 -9.64
CA LYS A 9 -32.90 -13.96 -9.62
C LYS A 9 -31.89 -12.88 -9.27
N THR A 10 -30.99 -12.58 -10.21
CA THR A 10 -29.84 -11.68 -9.98
C THR A 10 -30.24 -10.23 -9.72
N ASP A 11 -31.29 -9.72 -10.40
CA ASP A 11 -31.75 -8.33 -10.22
C ASP A 11 -32.35 -8.13 -8.81
N ALA A 12 -33.21 -9.06 -8.35
CA ALA A 12 -33.72 -9.03 -7.00
C ALA A 12 -32.61 -9.24 -5.92
N ALA A 13 -31.56 -9.99 -6.25
CA ALA A 13 -30.42 -10.12 -5.37
C ALA A 13 -29.63 -8.79 -5.26
N GLN A 14 -29.49 -8.06 -6.38
CA GLN A 14 -28.84 -6.75 -6.41
C GLN A 14 -29.63 -5.72 -5.61
N GLU A 15 -30.93 -5.60 -5.83
CA GLU A 15 -31.81 -4.67 -5.07
C GLU A 15 -31.65 -4.87 -3.55
N VAL A 16 -31.65 -6.11 -3.08
CA VAL A 16 -31.47 -6.41 -1.65
C VAL A 16 -30.04 -6.09 -1.20
N LEU A 17 -29.01 -6.35 -2.03
CA LEU A 17 -27.62 -6.06 -1.71
C LEU A 17 -27.39 -4.56 -1.51
N ASP A 18 -28.02 -3.73 -2.35
CA ASP A 18 -27.88 -2.27 -2.29
C ASP A 18 -28.43 -1.66 -0.98
N THR A 19 -29.33 -2.38 -0.29
CA THR A 19 -29.86 -1.98 1.02
C THR A 19 -28.92 -2.34 2.20
N ILE A 20 -27.91 -3.18 1.98
CA ILE A 20 -26.99 -3.63 3.03
C ILE A 20 -25.88 -2.58 3.21
N GLN A 21 -25.71 -2.11 4.45
CA GLN A 21 -24.57 -1.27 4.82
C GLN A 21 -23.29 -2.09 4.86
N ASP A 22 -22.17 -1.47 4.46
CA ASP A 22 -20.86 -2.10 4.58
C ASP A 22 -20.51 -2.25 6.08
N LYS A 23 -20.49 -3.49 6.54
CA LYS A 23 -20.05 -3.81 7.91
C LYS A 23 -18.60 -4.24 7.90
N THR A 24 -17.83 -3.62 8.78
CA THR A 24 -16.40 -3.91 9.00
C THR A 24 -16.16 -4.86 10.19
N ASP A 25 -17.13 -5.68 10.54
CA ASP A 25 -16.97 -6.61 11.68
C ASP A 25 -16.04 -7.77 11.32
N LEU A 26 -14.88 -7.82 11.97
CA LEU A 26 -13.84 -8.84 11.83
C LEU A 26 -14.30 -10.29 12.09
N ILE A 27 -15.48 -10.50 12.65
CA ILE A 27 -16.01 -11.80 13.09
C ILE A 27 -17.39 -12.10 12.48
N SER A 28 -17.75 -11.47 11.39
CA SER A 28 -19.03 -11.79 10.74
C SER A 28 -18.91 -13.11 9.97
N THR A 29 -19.69 -14.10 10.36
CA THR A 29 -19.90 -15.35 9.61
C THR A 29 -20.80 -15.14 8.38
N LEU A 30 -21.30 -13.93 8.18
CA LEU A 30 -22.11 -13.58 7.01
C LEU A 30 -21.18 -13.19 5.87
N PRO A 31 -21.47 -13.61 4.64
CA PRO A 31 -20.74 -13.13 3.47
C PRO A 31 -20.79 -11.60 3.44
N ASP A 32 -19.64 -10.96 3.23
CA ASP A 32 -19.61 -9.53 3.09
C ASP A 32 -20.30 -9.10 1.76
N LYS A 33 -20.58 -7.80 1.65
CA LYS A 33 -21.26 -7.24 0.48
C LYS A 33 -20.49 -7.51 -0.81
N LEU A 34 -19.15 -7.43 -0.76
CA LEU A 34 -18.29 -7.70 -1.91
C LEU A 34 -18.45 -9.12 -2.42
N MET A 35 -18.39 -10.13 -1.54
CA MET A 35 -18.53 -11.54 -1.95
C MET A 35 -19.91 -11.86 -2.51
N LEU A 36 -20.95 -11.19 -2.03
CA LEU A 36 -22.29 -11.28 -2.58
C LEU A 36 -22.38 -10.63 -3.96
N GLN A 37 -21.75 -9.46 -4.16
CA GLN A 37 -21.69 -8.78 -5.46
C GLN A 37 -20.93 -9.62 -6.49
N VAL A 38 -19.76 -10.16 -6.12
CA VAL A 38 -18.98 -11.08 -6.95
C VAL A 38 -19.83 -12.29 -7.37
N SER A 39 -20.59 -12.89 -6.43
CA SER A 39 -21.47 -14.03 -6.73
C SER A 39 -22.57 -13.67 -7.72
N ILE A 40 -23.13 -12.46 -7.67
CA ILE A 40 -24.10 -11.96 -8.65
C ILE A 40 -23.45 -11.84 -10.02
N TYR A 41 -22.29 -11.20 -10.13
CA TYR A 41 -21.57 -11.05 -11.39
C TYR A 41 -21.20 -12.39 -12.02
N MET A 42 -20.71 -13.34 -11.21
CA MET A 42 -20.40 -14.69 -11.71
C MET A 42 -21.64 -15.39 -12.29
N GLN A 43 -22.80 -15.29 -11.65
CA GLN A 43 -24.04 -15.85 -12.19
C GLN A 43 -24.55 -15.13 -13.46
N GLN A 44 -24.27 -13.83 -13.58
CA GLN A 44 -24.56 -13.06 -14.78
C GLN A 44 -23.55 -13.31 -15.91
N GLN A 45 -22.58 -14.21 -15.74
CA GLN A 45 -21.47 -14.47 -16.67
C GLN A 45 -20.59 -13.22 -16.92
N LYS A 46 -20.53 -12.30 -15.94
CA LYS A 46 -19.71 -11.08 -15.97
C LYS A 46 -18.42 -11.27 -15.17
N ALA A 47 -17.64 -12.31 -15.51
CA ALA A 47 -16.44 -12.68 -14.76
C ALA A 47 -15.40 -11.56 -14.67
N GLU A 48 -15.25 -10.74 -15.73
CA GLU A 48 -14.33 -9.60 -15.74
C GLU A 48 -14.71 -8.53 -14.71
N LEU A 49 -16.01 -8.25 -14.53
CA LEU A 49 -16.46 -7.32 -13.49
C LEU A 49 -16.25 -7.89 -12.09
N ALA A 50 -16.48 -9.18 -11.91
CA ALA A 50 -16.22 -9.86 -10.65
C ALA A 50 -14.73 -9.78 -10.28
N ALA A 51 -13.83 -10.04 -11.24
CA ALA A 51 -12.39 -9.96 -11.05
C ALA A 51 -11.94 -8.52 -10.74
N LEU A 52 -12.43 -7.52 -11.46
CA LEU A 52 -12.11 -6.11 -11.20
C LEU A 52 -12.49 -5.68 -9.77
N GLU A 53 -13.66 -6.07 -9.26
CA GLU A 53 -14.06 -5.75 -7.89
C GLU A 53 -13.17 -6.44 -6.85
N LEU A 54 -12.74 -7.68 -7.13
CA LEU A 54 -11.79 -8.39 -6.26
C LEU A 54 -10.40 -7.74 -6.28
N GLU A 55 -9.89 -7.34 -7.45
CA GLU A 55 -8.62 -6.62 -7.57
C GLU A 55 -8.64 -5.29 -6.80
N LYS A 56 -9.70 -4.49 -6.94
CA LYS A 56 -9.90 -3.24 -6.20
C LYS A 56 -9.89 -3.47 -4.68
N ALA A 57 -10.63 -4.48 -4.23
CA ALA A 57 -10.69 -4.82 -2.82
C ALA A 57 -9.34 -5.30 -2.30
N LEU A 58 -8.67 -6.19 -3.03
CA LEU A 58 -7.35 -6.69 -2.67
C LEU A 58 -6.35 -5.54 -2.53
N PHE A 59 -6.26 -4.66 -3.51
CA PHE A 59 -5.36 -3.50 -3.47
C PHE A 59 -5.62 -2.61 -2.25
N LYS A 60 -6.90 -2.32 -1.96
CA LYS A 60 -7.31 -1.54 -0.79
C LYS A 60 -6.89 -2.19 0.52
N GLU A 61 -7.14 -3.50 0.67
CA GLU A 61 -6.81 -4.22 1.90
C GLU A 61 -5.30 -4.35 2.10
N ILE A 62 -4.52 -4.59 1.05
CA ILE A 62 -3.06 -4.64 1.13
C ILE A 62 -2.49 -3.28 1.53
N THR A 63 -2.97 -2.19 0.94
CA THR A 63 -2.60 -0.82 1.34
C THR A 63 -2.92 -0.58 2.82
N ARG A 64 -4.10 -1.02 3.27
CA ARG A 64 -4.49 -0.93 4.67
C ARG A 64 -3.57 -1.74 5.59
N VAL A 65 -3.22 -2.96 5.19
CA VAL A 65 -2.28 -3.80 5.97
C VAL A 65 -0.93 -3.10 6.11
N GLN A 66 -0.39 -2.50 5.05
CA GLN A 66 0.85 -1.72 5.15
C GLN A 66 0.75 -0.57 6.16
N MET A 67 -0.34 0.20 6.10
CA MET A 67 -0.57 1.29 7.07
C MET A 67 -0.65 0.76 8.52
N LEU A 68 -1.29 -0.39 8.74
CA LEU A 68 -1.37 -1.00 10.06
C LEU A 68 0.00 -1.49 10.55
N LEU A 69 0.81 -2.09 9.68
CA LEU A 69 2.18 -2.51 10.02
C LEU A 69 3.06 -1.31 10.37
N THR A 70 2.96 -0.20 9.61
CA THR A 70 3.66 1.05 9.94
C THR A 70 3.26 1.56 11.33
N LYS A 71 1.97 1.58 11.67
CA LYS A 71 1.51 2.00 12.99
C LYS A 71 1.90 1.03 14.11
N LEU A 72 1.96 -0.25 13.81
CA LEU A 72 2.43 -1.26 14.78
C LEU A 72 3.94 -1.08 15.05
N ILE A 73 4.75 -0.76 14.05
CA ILE A 73 6.16 -0.40 14.21
C ILE A 73 6.30 0.80 15.15
N ASP A 74 5.51 1.89 14.94
CA ASP A 74 5.50 3.05 15.84
C ASP A 74 5.24 2.63 17.29
N ALA A 75 4.24 1.80 17.51
CA ALA A 75 3.84 1.35 18.84
C ALA A 75 4.92 0.47 19.52
N GLU A 76 5.54 -0.45 18.77
CA GLU A 76 6.63 -1.30 19.28
C GLU A 76 7.86 -0.48 19.64
N LEU A 77 8.23 0.49 18.80
CA LEU A 77 9.35 1.39 19.06
C LEU A 77 9.08 2.27 20.30
N ALA A 78 7.88 2.83 20.42
CA ALA A 78 7.47 3.62 21.60
C ALA A 78 7.46 2.80 22.89
N SER A 79 7.25 1.48 22.79
CA SER A 79 7.30 0.52 23.90
C SER A 79 8.71 -0.02 24.19
N GLY A 80 9.74 0.42 23.42
CA GLY A 80 11.11 -0.05 23.57
C GLY A 80 11.40 -1.40 22.92
N ASN A 81 10.45 -1.98 22.19
CA ASN A 81 10.54 -3.31 21.57
C ASN A 81 11.17 -3.27 20.19
N THR A 82 12.38 -2.75 20.06
CA THR A 82 13.06 -2.55 18.76
C THR A 82 13.19 -3.84 17.95
N GLU A 83 13.42 -4.99 18.57
CA GLU A 83 13.53 -6.28 17.88
C GLU A 83 12.21 -6.65 17.19
N SER A 84 11.08 -6.48 17.90
CA SER A 84 9.74 -6.70 17.33
C SER A 84 9.49 -5.75 16.14
N ALA A 85 9.81 -4.48 16.29
CA ALA A 85 9.70 -3.49 15.20
C ALA A 85 10.48 -3.91 13.95
N CYS A 86 11.73 -4.37 14.12
CA CYS A 86 12.54 -4.86 12.99
C CYS A 86 11.91 -6.08 12.30
N LYS A 87 11.40 -7.05 13.07
CA LYS A 87 10.72 -8.23 12.51
C LYS A 87 9.43 -7.86 11.75
N ILE A 88 8.70 -6.85 12.22
CA ILE A 88 7.50 -6.33 11.54
C ILE A 88 7.92 -5.65 10.23
N ALA A 89 9.00 -4.86 10.23
CA ALA A 89 9.53 -4.21 9.03
C ALA A 89 9.95 -5.23 7.96
N GLU A 90 10.59 -6.35 8.34
CA GLU A 90 10.92 -7.45 7.43
C GLU A 90 9.66 -8.06 6.79
N LYS A 91 8.58 -8.24 7.58
CA LYS A 91 7.29 -8.72 7.04
C LYS A 91 6.67 -7.72 6.07
N SER A 92 6.70 -6.43 6.42
CA SER A 92 6.23 -5.36 5.53
C SER A 92 7.00 -5.32 4.20
N SER A 93 8.34 -5.43 4.26
CA SER A 93 9.20 -5.50 3.07
C SER A 93 8.87 -6.71 2.18
N SER A 94 8.63 -7.87 2.78
CA SER A 94 8.31 -9.10 2.04
C SER A 94 6.97 -9.03 1.28
N MET A 95 6.05 -8.16 1.70
CA MET A 95 4.76 -7.99 1.02
C MET A 95 4.92 -7.43 -0.40
N VAL A 96 5.98 -6.69 -0.66
CA VAL A 96 6.21 -6.06 -1.98
C VAL A 96 6.26 -7.11 -3.08
N ASP A 97 7.01 -8.19 -2.88
CA ASP A 97 7.13 -9.27 -3.87
C ASP A 97 5.86 -10.12 -3.96
N VAL A 98 5.19 -10.36 -2.82
CA VAL A 98 4.01 -11.23 -2.75
C VAL A 98 2.78 -10.57 -3.39
N PHE A 99 2.69 -9.25 -3.32
CA PHE A 99 1.51 -8.48 -3.75
C PHE A 99 1.80 -7.49 -4.88
N ASP A 100 2.87 -7.70 -5.63
CA ASP A 100 3.26 -6.88 -6.80
C ASP A 100 3.22 -5.37 -6.50
N MET A 101 3.70 -4.99 -5.32
CA MET A 101 3.66 -3.60 -4.90
C MET A 101 4.84 -2.81 -5.47
N TRP A 102 4.72 -1.50 -5.47
CA TRP A 102 5.83 -0.65 -5.88
C TRP A 102 7.05 -0.85 -4.98
N GLU A 103 8.24 -1.02 -5.57
CA GLU A 103 9.50 -1.29 -4.87
C GLU A 103 9.79 -0.25 -3.76
N TYR A 104 9.38 1.00 -3.95
CA TYR A 104 9.45 2.05 -2.92
C TYR A 104 8.87 1.62 -1.56
N ASN A 105 7.78 0.86 -1.57
CA ASN A 105 7.11 0.41 -0.35
C ASN A 105 7.96 -0.54 0.50
N ARG A 106 8.97 -1.20 -0.10
CA ARG A 106 9.90 -2.10 0.59
C ARG A 106 10.67 -1.41 1.71
N TYR A 107 10.96 -0.14 1.50
CA TYR A 107 11.89 0.61 2.34
C TYR A 107 11.20 1.43 3.44
N ILE A 108 9.91 1.73 3.31
CA ILE A 108 9.16 2.64 4.22
C ILE A 108 9.32 2.24 5.68
N ALA A 109 9.08 0.96 6.00
CA ALA A 109 9.13 0.46 7.37
C ALA A 109 10.55 0.52 7.98
N SER A 110 11.57 0.20 7.18
CA SER A 110 12.97 0.30 7.60
C SER A 110 13.41 1.74 7.80
N TYR A 111 12.96 2.65 6.91
CA TYR A 111 13.22 4.08 7.04
C TYR A 111 12.71 4.62 8.37
N GLN A 112 11.48 4.31 8.73
CA GLN A 112 10.85 4.71 10.00
C GLN A 112 11.67 4.29 11.24
N ILE A 113 12.22 3.06 11.24
CA ILE A 113 13.06 2.56 12.33
C ILE A 113 14.39 3.32 12.41
N LEU A 114 15.02 3.57 11.26
CA LEU A 114 16.31 4.27 11.20
C LEU A 114 16.18 5.75 11.56
N GLU A 115 15.09 6.39 11.13
CA GLU A 115 14.75 7.77 11.48
C GLU A 115 14.66 7.94 13.00
N GLN A 116 13.92 7.05 13.67
CA GLN A 116 13.78 7.10 15.13
C GLN A 116 15.11 6.86 15.86
N LYS A 117 16.00 6.04 15.29
CA LYS A 117 17.35 5.82 15.82
C LYS A 117 18.31 6.97 15.54
N GLN A 118 17.94 7.92 14.68
CA GLN A 118 18.75 9.03 14.20
C GLN A 118 20.13 8.57 13.66
N ASN A 119 20.17 7.41 13.00
CA ASN A 119 21.37 6.88 12.37
C ASN A 119 21.52 7.47 10.97
N ALA A 120 22.23 8.60 10.85
CA ALA A 120 22.35 9.35 9.60
C ALA A 120 22.91 8.52 8.44
N ASP A 121 24.01 7.77 8.65
CA ASP A 121 24.63 6.96 7.60
C ASP A 121 23.67 5.92 7.03
N ALA A 122 23.06 5.12 7.90
CA ALA A 122 22.14 4.07 7.47
C ALA A 122 20.85 4.66 6.86
N THR A 123 20.35 5.77 7.41
CA THR A 123 19.16 6.44 6.87
C THR A 123 19.41 7.01 5.48
N LEU A 124 20.55 7.68 5.25
CA LEU A 124 20.90 8.22 3.94
C LEU A 124 21.11 7.12 2.89
N HIS A 125 21.76 6.01 3.27
CA HIS A 125 21.91 4.87 2.37
C HIS A 125 20.54 4.29 1.97
N LEU A 126 19.64 4.10 2.93
CA LEU A 126 18.28 3.61 2.65
C LEU A 126 17.46 4.62 1.85
N LEU A 127 17.60 5.91 2.14
CA LEU A 127 16.93 6.98 1.42
C LEU A 127 17.33 7.00 -0.06
N GLU A 128 18.61 6.78 -0.37
CA GLU A 128 19.07 6.69 -1.75
C GLU A 128 18.42 5.51 -2.47
N GLN A 129 18.26 4.34 -1.82
CA GLN A 129 17.53 3.20 -2.36
C GLN A 129 16.05 3.53 -2.59
N MET A 130 15.41 4.24 -1.66
CA MET A 130 14.02 4.69 -1.80
C MET A 130 13.84 5.64 -3.00
N LEU A 131 14.74 6.61 -3.14
CA LEU A 131 14.72 7.56 -4.26
C LEU A 131 14.97 6.86 -5.60
N GLU A 132 15.88 5.90 -5.65
CA GLU A 132 16.11 5.09 -6.86
C GLU A 132 14.87 4.25 -7.20
N ALA A 133 14.24 3.61 -6.21
CA ALA A 133 13.01 2.87 -6.40
C ALA A 133 11.86 3.74 -6.94
N LEU A 134 11.80 5.02 -6.56
CA LEU A 134 10.85 5.97 -7.13
C LEU A 134 11.09 6.25 -8.63
N THR A 135 12.34 6.10 -9.11
CA THR A 135 12.65 6.28 -10.53
C THR A 135 12.36 5.04 -11.38
N THR A 136 12.12 3.89 -10.74
CA THR A 136 11.79 2.66 -11.46
C THR A 136 10.33 2.68 -11.94
N HIS A 137 10.13 2.17 -13.16
CA HIS A 137 8.76 2.04 -13.66
C HIS A 137 8.00 1.00 -12.83
N TRP A 138 6.83 1.40 -12.37
CA TRP A 138 5.86 0.50 -11.76
C TRP A 138 4.48 0.79 -12.34
N SER A 139 3.76 -0.24 -12.72
CA SER A 139 2.41 -0.11 -13.29
C SER A 139 1.51 -1.22 -12.80
N LEU A 140 0.27 -0.87 -12.49
CA LEU A 140 -0.78 -1.85 -12.18
C LEU A 140 -1.03 -2.82 -13.33
N THR A 141 -0.80 -2.38 -14.59
CA THR A 141 -0.97 -3.24 -15.79
C THR A 141 -0.03 -4.43 -15.81
N ASP A 142 1.12 -4.35 -15.14
CA ASP A 142 2.14 -5.40 -15.15
C ASP A 142 1.88 -6.46 -14.07
N SER A 143 0.93 -6.20 -13.17
CA SER A 143 0.55 -7.11 -12.08
C SER A 143 -0.60 -8.03 -12.47
N VAL A 144 -0.45 -9.31 -12.20
CA VAL A 144 -1.56 -10.27 -12.35
C VAL A 144 -2.69 -10.03 -11.33
N LEU A 145 -2.39 -9.29 -10.25
CA LEU A 145 -3.32 -9.01 -9.16
C LEU A 145 -4.16 -7.76 -9.39
N TYR A 146 -3.73 -6.83 -10.28
CA TYR A 146 -4.34 -5.47 -10.37
C TYR A 146 -4.51 -4.97 -11.80
N HIS A 147 -4.19 -5.75 -12.84
CA HIS A 147 -4.11 -5.26 -14.22
C HIS A 147 -5.44 -4.71 -14.77
N ARG A 148 -6.59 -5.15 -14.22
CA ARG A 148 -7.91 -4.64 -14.61
C ARG A 148 -8.20 -3.25 -14.06
N MET A 149 -7.49 -2.83 -12.99
CA MET A 149 -7.67 -1.50 -12.39
C MET A 149 -7.00 -0.38 -13.20
N ALA A 150 -6.03 -0.71 -14.04
CA ALA A 150 -5.17 0.27 -14.72
C ALA A 150 -5.91 1.38 -15.47
N PRO A 151 -7.03 1.12 -16.18
CA PRO A 151 -7.75 2.18 -16.91
C PRO A 151 -8.37 3.24 -16.01
N GLU A 152 -8.68 2.91 -14.76
CA GLU A 152 -9.37 3.77 -13.81
C GLU A 152 -8.42 4.50 -12.85
N THR A 153 -7.20 4.03 -12.73
CA THR A 153 -6.24 4.53 -11.75
C THR A 153 -5.22 5.44 -12.42
N LYS A 154 -5.24 6.74 -12.09
CA LYS A 154 -4.10 7.61 -12.43
C LYS A 154 -2.88 7.08 -11.68
N ALA A 155 -1.90 6.54 -12.42
CA ALA A 155 -0.62 6.19 -11.83
C ALA A 155 -0.04 7.45 -11.17
N ILE A 156 0.29 7.35 -9.88
CA ILE A 156 1.11 8.36 -9.23
C ILE A 156 2.46 8.29 -9.92
N GLN A 157 2.82 9.35 -10.63
CA GLN A 157 4.07 9.34 -11.38
C GLN A 157 5.21 9.68 -10.41
N SER A 158 6.30 8.98 -10.52
CA SER A 158 7.48 9.15 -9.67
C SER A 158 7.99 10.59 -9.62
N HIS A 159 7.90 11.32 -10.74
CA HIS A 159 8.30 12.73 -10.82
C HIS A 159 7.42 13.67 -9.96
N GLU A 160 6.22 13.23 -9.52
CA GLU A 160 5.39 14.01 -8.60
C GLU A 160 5.80 13.79 -7.13
N LEU A 161 6.29 12.59 -6.80
CA LEU A 161 6.65 12.23 -5.42
C LEU A 161 8.07 12.65 -5.03
N ILE A 162 9.03 12.58 -5.93
CA ILE A 162 10.42 12.94 -5.63
C ILE A 162 10.53 14.37 -5.10
N PRO A 163 9.98 15.41 -5.75
CA PRO A 163 10.04 16.78 -5.23
C PRO A 163 9.40 16.93 -3.84
N VAL A 164 8.29 16.24 -3.59
CA VAL A 164 7.59 16.29 -2.29
C VAL A 164 8.47 15.66 -1.20
N LEU A 165 9.05 14.50 -1.48
CA LEU A 165 9.95 13.82 -0.54
C LEU A 165 11.20 14.65 -0.26
N LEU A 166 11.86 15.17 -1.30
CA LEU A 166 13.06 16.02 -1.14
C LEU A 166 12.75 17.28 -0.34
N ASN A 167 11.63 17.94 -0.59
CA ASN A 167 11.19 19.10 0.19
C ASN A 167 10.96 18.74 1.66
N GLY A 168 10.33 17.59 1.94
CA GLY A 168 10.17 17.07 3.29
C GLY A 168 11.53 16.91 4.00
N LEU A 169 12.49 16.26 3.36
CA LEU A 169 13.83 16.05 3.91
C LEU A 169 14.57 17.37 4.21
N GLU A 170 14.37 18.39 3.37
CA GLU A 170 15.00 19.69 3.55
C GLU A 170 14.32 20.56 4.63
N THR A 171 13.02 20.35 4.90
CA THR A 171 12.24 21.25 5.75
C THR A 171 11.78 20.65 7.07
N ASP A 172 11.54 19.33 7.13
CA ASP A 172 11.03 18.66 8.32
C ASP A 172 12.06 18.71 9.46
N PRO A 173 11.71 19.24 10.65
CA PRO A 173 12.60 19.24 11.82
C PRO A 173 13.11 17.84 12.21
N GLN A 174 12.35 16.80 11.96
CA GLN A 174 12.74 15.41 12.27
C GLN A 174 13.93 14.95 11.42
N CYS A 175 14.10 15.52 10.23
CA CYS A 175 15.23 15.23 9.32
C CYS A 175 16.47 16.11 9.57
N ALA A 176 16.49 16.94 10.64
CA ALA A 176 17.60 17.85 10.91
C ALA A 176 18.96 17.13 11.00
N TYR A 177 18.99 15.96 11.64
CA TYR A 177 20.21 15.15 11.81
C TYR A 177 20.81 14.65 10.48
N LEU A 178 19.99 14.53 9.43
CA LEU A 178 20.46 14.15 8.09
C LEU A 178 21.13 15.33 7.39
N ARG A 179 20.61 16.54 7.57
CA ARG A 179 21.10 17.75 6.87
C ARG A 179 22.53 18.14 7.26
N GLU A 180 22.97 17.72 8.44
CA GLU A 180 24.34 17.95 8.91
C GLU A 180 25.36 16.95 8.32
N HIS A 181 24.85 15.86 7.72
CA HIS A 181 25.70 14.83 7.13
C HIS A 181 26.29 15.27 5.78
N PRO A 182 27.58 15.04 5.51
CA PRO A 182 28.24 15.51 4.28
C PRO A 182 27.58 15.02 3.00
N ASN A 183 27.10 13.76 2.97
CA ASN A 183 26.51 13.15 1.80
C ASN A 183 25.05 13.59 1.54
N PHE A 184 24.41 14.29 2.48
CA PHE A 184 23.02 14.70 2.34
C PHE A 184 22.79 15.56 1.09
N ARG A 185 23.63 16.60 0.92
CA ARG A 185 23.53 17.50 -0.24
C ARG A 185 23.75 16.80 -1.56
N GLU A 186 24.69 15.88 -1.63
CA GLU A 186 24.96 15.10 -2.84
C GLU A 186 23.72 14.29 -3.26
N ILE A 187 23.05 13.62 -2.30
CA ILE A 187 21.82 12.87 -2.57
C ILE A 187 20.70 13.81 -3.05
N ILE A 188 20.47 14.93 -2.35
CA ILE A 188 19.42 15.89 -2.73
C ILE A 188 19.65 16.40 -4.16
N ASP A 189 20.88 16.85 -4.47
CA ASP A 189 21.21 17.43 -5.76
C ASP A 189 21.12 16.40 -6.91
N LYS A 190 21.49 15.13 -6.64
CA LYS A 190 21.36 14.02 -7.59
C LYS A 190 19.92 13.80 -8.05
N TYR A 191 18.94 13.92 -7.15
CA TYR A 191 17.55 13.63 -7.46
C TYR A 191 16.69 14.86 -7.77
N LYS A 192 17.11 16.08 -7.45
CA LYS A 192 16.45 17.31 -7.89
C LYS A 192 16.44 17.51 -9.40
N ASN A 193 17.41 16.93 -10.10
CA ASN A 193 17.61 17.09 -11.53
C ASN A 193 17.20 15.84 -12.35
N LYS A 194 16.63 14.82 -11.73
CA LYS A 194 16.07 13.65 -12.39
C LYS A 194 14.57 13.81 -12.66
#